data_37686ab3a98189e2a030fc61508cdd7e
#
_entry.id   37686ab3a98189e2a030fc61508cdd7e
#
_cell.length_a   1.000
_cell.length_b   1.000
_cell.length_c   1.000
_cell.angle_alpha   90.00
_cell.angle_beta   90.00
_cell.angle_gamma   90.00
#
_symmetry.space_group_name_H-M   'P 1'
#
loop_
_entity.id
_entity.type
_entity.pdbx_description
1 polymer ?
#
loop_
_entity_poly.entity_id
_entity_poly.type
_entity_poly.pdbx_seq_one_letter_code
_entity_poly.pdbx_strand_id
1 'polypeptide(L)'
;MTVRTIQPDPGVQVLEESAAANLQLDSTLQPDAEVINTIRPGTRWSGTARLLLFLLMIGMGVGTYAGVNRYYQPTPPQYRTEPCRRGDLVITVTATGTLDPTNVVEIGCEISGTIKTVEVDVNDTVKAGDLLFTLDTQELKAQVAKSRATLAVRQAELHLANATLAESKQTLNRIENLHSRQATTEQELQSAIANFARAEATILSGKAQILVAQATLDGDLSKLEKSQIYSPIDGIVLTRNVEPGQTIASTFQTPVLLTICEDLSRMQLRVDVDEADVGGVREGQVASFAVDAYPNHIFPATISSLRFVSRRVQDVVTYEAVLEVANEELKLRPGMTAVADIITTEVHDALLIPNAALRFTPGDDLPNSSLEKDESLTSQAWVLKENNPVPAPLTIGHTDGRYTEITSGSLGDGMPVVVDVIR
;
A
#
# COMPACT_ATOMS: atom_id res chain seq x y z
N MET A 1 -3.37 9.69 -41.96
CA MET A 1 -4.47 10.13 -42.79
C MET A 1 -5.78 9.87 -42.09
N THR A 2 -6.57 10.90 -41.95
CA THR A 2 -7.93 11.08 -41.47
C THR A 2 -8.09 11.32 -39.97
N VAL A 3 -7.88 12.56 -39.61
CA VAL A 3 -8.32 13.25 -38.38
C VAL A 3 -9.86 13.32 -38.41
N ARG A 4 -10.54 12.80 -37.41
CA ARG A 4 -11.97 12.98 -37.18
C ARG A 4 -12.19 13.98 -36.08
N THR A 5 -12.51 15.19 -36.44
CA THR A 5 -12.96 16.30 -35.60
C THR A 5 -14.31 15.93 -34.99
N ILE A 6 -14.39 15.94 -33.65
CA ILE A 6 -15.63 15.83 -32.90
C ILE A 6 -16.09 17.26 -32.56
N GLN A 7 -17.25 17.63 -33.06
CA GLN A 7 -17.99 18.86 -32.81
C GLN A 7 -18.56 18.83 -31.37
N PRO A 8 -18.56 19.95 -30.61
CA PRO A 8 -19.22 20.02 -29.31
C PRO A 8 -20.73 20.29 -29.49
N ASP A 9 -21.50 19.62 -28.65
CA ASP A 9 -22.93 19.66 -28.45
C ASP A 9 -23.40 21.06 -27.94
N PRO A 10 -24.46 21.70 -28.49
CA PRO A 10 -24.95 23.02 -28.07
C PRO A 10 -26.06 22.83 -27.00
N GLY A 11 -25.71 22.85 -25.75
CA GLY A 11 -26.67 22.65 -24.64
C GLY A 11 -26.40 23.34 -23.32
N VAL A 12 -25.55 24.40 -23.28
CA VAL A 12 -25.39 25.20 -22.06
C VAL A 12 -25.18 26.69 -22.44
N GLN A 13 -26.24 27.33 -22.92
CA GLN A 13 -26.37 28.79 -22.96
C GLN A 13 -27.86 29.10 -22.80
N VAL A 14 -28.32 29.30 -21.63
CA VAL A 14 -29.50 30.12 -21.23
C VAL A 14 -29.55 30.04 -19.69
N LEU A 15 -28.95 30.96 -19.00
CA LEU A 15 -29.31 31.41 -17.62
C LEU A 15 -28.35 32.50 -17.11
N GLU A 16 -27.98 33.46 -17.99
CA GLU A 16 -27.32 34.70 -17.53
C GLU A 16 -27.80 35.89 -18.34
N GLU A 17 -29.13 36.15 -18.25
CA GLU A 17 -29.72 37.40 -18.76
C GLU A 17 -31.08 37.62 -18.14
N SER A 18 -31.13 37.96 -16.82
CA SER A 18 -32.33 38.51 -16.18
C SER A 18 -32.01 39.12 -14.80
N ALA A 19 -31.22 40.15 -14.76
CA ALA A 19 -31.15 41.04 -13.58
C ALA A 19 -30.55 42.41 -13.89
N ALA A 20 -31.01 43.08 -14.95
CA ALA A 20 -30.67 44.47 -15.20
C ALA A 20 -31.77 45.15 -15.99
N ALA A 21 -32.93 45.32 -15.36
CA ALA A 21 -33.94 46.28 -15.82
C ALA A 21 -34.82 46.72 -14.66
N ASN A 22 -34.89 48.03 -14.49
CA ASN A 22 -35.86 48.78 -13.68
C ASN A 22 -35.42 49.26 -12.29
N LEU A 23 -34.75 50.40 -12.31
CA LEU A 23 -34.99 51.50 -11.37
C LEU A 23 -34.76 52.81 -12.11
N GLN A 24 -35.73 53.23 -12.92
CA GLN A 24 -35.88 54.60 -13.37
C GLN A 24 -36.65 55.36 -12.27
N LEU A 25 -35.96 56.24 -11.52
CA LEU A 25 -36.55 57.20 -10.65
C LEU A 25 -37.23 58.27 -11.49
N ASP A 26 -38.55 58.35 -11.36
CA ASP A 26 -39.39 59.42 -11.88
C ASP A 26 -39.18 60.68 -11.03
N SER A 27 -38.66 61.73 -11.66
CA SER A 27 -38.39 63.05 -11.10
C SER A 27 -39.50 64.01 -11.49
N THR A 28 -40.64 63.96 -10.79
CA THR A 28 -41.63 65.06 -10.84
C THR A 28 -42.47 65.07 -9.59
N LEU A 29 -42.06 65.81 -8.59
CA LEU A 29 -42.96 66.43 -7.64
C LEU A 29 -42.32 67.72 -7.14
N GLN A 30 -42.67 68.85 -7.79
CA GLN A 30 -42.56 70.18 -7.20
C GLN A 30 -43.48 70.36 -6.00
N PRO A 31 -42.98 70.87 -4.87
CA PRO A 31 -43.90 71.24 -3.76
C PRO A 31 -44.45 72.63 -4.03
N ASP A 32 -45.79 72.66 -4.03
CA ASP A 32 -46.55 73.90 -4.00
C ASP A 32 -46.20 74.73 -2.77
N ALA A 33 -45.71 75.93 -3.07
CA ALA A 33 -45.48 77.00 -2.06
C ALA A 33 -46.80 77.74 -1.74
N GLU A 34 -47.52 77.22 -0.80
CA GLU A 34 -48.57 78.03 -0.09
C GLU A 34 -49.01 77.24 1.14
N VAL A 35 -48.45 77.58 2.29
CA VAL A 35 -49.01 77.67 3.64
C VAL A 35 -47.88 78.03 4.63
N ILE A 36 -47.26 79.18 4.49
CA ILE A 36 -46.47 79.79 5.58
C ILE A 36 -47.01 81.15 5.85
N ASN A 37 -48.08 81.25 6.54
CA ASN A 37 -48.45 82.49 7.31
C ASN A 37 -49.52 82.15 8.30
N THR A 38 -49.12 81.81 9.50
CA THR A 38 -49.80 82.17 10.75
C THR A 38 -49.23 81.39 11.92
N ILE A 39 -48.08 81.77 12.43
CA ILE A 39 -47.84 81.61 13.86
C ILE A 39 -47.15 82.89 14.33
N ARG A 40 -47.94 83.73 15.01
CA ARG A 40 -47.42 84.90 15.74
C ARG A 40 -46.49 84.41 16.87
N PRO A 41 -45.36 85.07 17.14
CA PRO A 41 -44.52 84.77 18.28
C PRO A 41 -45.10 85.52 19.49
N GLY A 42 -45.61 84.82 20.44
CA GLY A 42 -46.07 85.34 21.71
C GLY A 42 -45.60 84.45 22.85
N THR A 43 -44.42 84.75 23.35
CA THR A 43 -44.14 84.89 24.78
C THR A 43 -42.62 85.06 24.97
N ARG A 44 -42.21 86.19 25.44
CA ARG A 44 -40.84 86.45 25.88
C ARG A 44 -40.58 85.66 27.15
N TRP A 45 -39.90 84.49 27.02
CA TRP A 45 -39.37 83.80 28.17
C TRP A 45 -38.19 84.63 28.72
N SER A 46 -38.24 84.87 30.03
CA SER A 46 -37.16 85.56 30.74
C SER A 46 -35.84 84.85 30.54
N GLY A 47 -34.72 85.61 30.47
CA GLY A 47 -33.37 85.07 30.24
C GLY A 47 -32.99 83.89 31.18
N THR A 48 -33.57 83.84 32.35
CA THR A 48 -33.41 82.76 33.34
C THR A 48 -33.99 81.42 32.88
N ALA A 49 -35.15 81.42 32.17
CA ALA A 49 -35.79 80.22 31.68
C ALA A 49 -35.02 79.60 30.50
N ARG A 50 -34.35 80.42 29.67
CA ARG A 50 -33.50 79.95 28.60
C ARG A 50 -32.20 79.37 29.14
N LEU A 51 -31.63 79.93 30.20
CA LEU A 51 -30.39 79.41 30.83
C LEU A 51 -30.67 78.07 31.54
N LEU A 52 -31.86 77.92 32.19
CA LEU A 52 -32.26 76.64 32.78
C LEU A 52 -32.51 75.57 31.73
N LEU A 53 -33.09 75.87 30.57
CA LEU A 53 -33.34 74.95 29.50
C LEU A 53 -31.99 74.49 28.86
N PHE A 54 -31.03 75.40 28.75
CA PHE A 54 -29.67 75.10 28.22
C PHE A 54 -28.89 74.17 29.20
N LEU A 55 -28.97 74.49 30.52
CA LEU A 55 -28.39 73.60 31.55
C LEU A 55 -29.05 72.21 31.59
N LEU A 56 -30.35 72.13 31.36
CA LEU A 56 -31.07 70.86 31.31
C LEU A 56 -30.72 70.06 30.07
N MET A 57 -30.52 70.73 28.90
CA MET A 57 -30.04 70.08 27.70
C MET A 57 -28.63 69.58 27.87
N ILE A 58 -27.71 70.35 28.49
CA ILE A 58 -26.35 69.89 28.79
C ILE A 58 -26.36 68.71 29.77
N GLY A 59 -27.18 68.78 30.84
CA GLY A 59 -27.33 67.66 31.78
C GLY A 59 -27.86 66.41 31.13
N MET A 60 -28.83 66.57 30.22
CA MET A 60 -29.35 65.41 29.44
C MET A 60 -28.33 64.88 28.43
N GLY A 61 -27.54 65.74 27.78
CA GLY A 61 -26.45 65.33 26.89
C GLY A 61 -25.34 64.58 27.62
N VAL A 62 -24.94 65.06 28.79
CA VAL A 62 -23.95 64.39 29.65
C VAL A 62 -24.49 63.06 30.19
N GLY A 63 -25.79 63.06 30.61
CA GLY A 63 -26.45 61.84 31.07
C GLY A 63 -26.58 60.76 29.98
N THR A 64 -26.99 61.19 28.77
CA THR A 64 -27.04 60.26 27.62
C THR A 64 -25.64 59.80 27.21
N TYR A 65 -24.65 60.71 27.17
CA TYR A 65 -23.26 60.33 26.87
C TYR A 65 -22.70 59.36 27.92
N ALA A 66 -22.90 59.62 29.21
CA ALA A 66 -22.50 58.72 30.27
C ALA A 66 -23.26 57.37 30.25
N GLY A 67 -24.56 57.39 29.93
CA GLY A 67 -25.39 56.19 29.76
C GLY A 67 -24.96 55.35 28.58
N VAL A 68 -24.72 55.99 27.43
CA VAL A 68 -24.21 55.33 26.21
C VAL A 68 -22.82 54.77 26.42
N ASN A 69 -21.93 55.55 27.04
CA ASN A 69 -20.56 55.09 27.30
C ASN A 69 -20.50 53.92 28.31
N ARG A 70 -21.48 53.86 29.26
CA ARG A 70 -21.59 52.74 30.21
C ARG A 70 -22.26 51.52 29.57
N TYR A 71 -23.14 51.71 28.60
CA TYR A 71 -23.83 50.66 27.86
C TYR A 71 -22.92 50.00 26.82
N TYR A 72 -22.02 50.78 26.23
CA TYR A 72 -21.03 50.31 25.27
C TYR A 72 -19.67 49.90 25.89
N GLN A 73 -19.58 49.77 27.25
CA GLN A 73 -18.37 49.16 27.81
C GLN A 73 -18.31 47.69 27.36
N PRO A 74 -17.33 47.29 26.51
CA PRO A 74 -17.22 45.91 26.09
C PRO A 74 -17.01 45.07 27.34
N THR A 75 -17.82 44.03 27.52
CA THR A 75 -17.63 43.05 28.58
C THR A 75 -16.23 42.45 28.37
N PRO A 76 -15.38 42.37 29.41
CA PRO A 76 -14.04 41.79 29.24
C PRO A 76 -14.19 40.37 28.70
N PRO A 77 -13.40 40.01 27.70
CA PRO A 77 -13.44 38.67 27.11
C PRO A 77 -13.15 37.62 28.21
N GLN A 78 -13.99 36.61 28.25
CA GLN A 78 -13.72 35.43 29.11
C GLN A 78 -12.88 34.45 28.32
N TYR A 79 -11.81 33.95 28.93
CA TYR A 79 -10.90 33.01 28.31
C TYR A 79 -11.18 31.60 28.84
N ARG A 80 -11.26 30.63 27.93
CA ARG A 80 -11.26 29.24 28.29
C ARG A 80 -9.79 28.80 28.45
N THR A 81 -9.49 28.19 29.59
CA THR A 81 -8.16 27.71 29.90
C THR A 81 -8.14 26.19 30.07
N GLU A 82 -7.06 25.56 29.69
CA GLU A 82 -6.75 24.17 30.01
C GLU A 82 -5.39 24.11 30.71
N PRO A 83 -5.18 23.25 31.72
CA PRO A 83 -3.90 23.17 32.42
C PRO A 83 -2.87 22.40 31.57
N CYS A 84 -1.62 22.84 31.59
CA CYS A 84 -0.51 21.99 31.20
C CYS A 84 -0.43 20.79 32.16
N ARG A 85 -0.13 19.62 31.65
CA ARG A 85 -0.05 18.39 32.45
C ARG A 85 1.19 17.60 32.12
N ARG A 86 1.73 16.86 33.10
CA ARG A 86 2.74 15.85 32.85
C ARG A 86 2.07 14.54 32.46
N GLY A 87 2.67 13.85 31.49
CA GLY A 87 2.18 12.55 31.04
C GLY A 87 3.04 11.97 29.92
N ASP A 88 2.71 10.76 29.57
CA ASP A 88 3.36 10.07 28.47
C ASP A 88 2.78 10.55 27.14
N LEU A 89 3.64 10.82 26.18
CA LEU A 89 3.28 11.20 24.81
C LEU A 89 3.70 10.09 23.88
N VAL A 90 2.72 9.45 23.26
CA VAL A 90 2.92 8.40 22.27
C VAL A 90 2.59 8.95 20.89
N ILE A 91 3.58 8.91 20.02
CA ILE A 91 3.40 9.36 18.64
C ILE A 91 3.24 8.14 17.75
N THR A 92 2.14 8.09 17.05
CA THR A 92 1.80 7.00 16.15
C THR A 92 1.72 7.47 14.72
N VAL A 93 2.16 6.63 13.82
CA VAL A 93 1.91 6.75 12.38
C VAL A 93 0.84 5.75 12.00
N THR A 94 -0.26 6.24 11.45
CA THR A 94 -1.35 5.38 11.01
C THR A 94 -1.16 5.01 9.54
N ALA A 95 -1.18 3.72 9.25
CA ALA A 95 -1.03 3.19 7.90
C ALA A 95 -2.08 2.12 7.61
N THR A 96 -2.58 2.07 6.39
CA THR A 96 -3.53 1.06 5.94
C THR A 96 -2.82 -0.03 5.15
N GLY A 97 -3.33 -1.25 5.24
CA GLY A 97 -2.70 -2.37 4.55
C GLY A 97 -3.57 -3.61 4.45
N THR A 98 -2.97 -4.69 3.99
CA THR A 98 -3.62 -6.00 3.82
C THR A 98 -2.85 -7.08 4.55
N LEU A 99 -3.61 -8.04 5.07
CA LEU A 99 -3.08 -9.24 5.71
C LEU A 99 -2.80 -10.31 4.66
N ASP A 100 -1.55 -10.80 4.64
CA ASP A 100 -1.11 -11.87 3.77
C ASP A 100 -0.45 -12.99 4.59
N PRO A 101 -0.48 -14.23 4.13
CA PRO A 101 0.30 -15.30 4.76
C PRO A 101 1.80 -15.07 4.55
N THR A 102 2.62 -15.59 5.47
CA THR A 102 4.07 -15.44 5.39
C THR A 102 4.67 -16.18 4.21
N ASN A 103 4.26 -17.45 4.02
CA ASN A 103 4.75 -18.33 2.96
C ASN A 103 3.59 -18.77 2.07
N VAL A 104 3.65 -18.35 0.80
CA VAL A 104 2.67 -18.73 -0.21
C VAL A 104 3.40 -19.31 -1.40
N VAL A 105 2.95 -20.47 -1.86
CA VAL A 105 3.46 -21.10 -3.07
C VAL A 105 2.37 -21.13 -4.13
N GLU A 106 2.67 -20.53 -5.27
CA GLU A 106 1.81 -20.58 -6.44
C GLU A 106 2.14 -21.79 -7.29
N ILE A 107 1.16 -22.66 -7.49
CA ILE A 107 1.26 -23.88 -8.27
C ILE A 107 0.74 -23.62 -9.67
N GLY A 108 1.63 -23.77 -10.64
CA GLY A 108 1.31 -23.70 -12.05
C GLY A 108 1.59 -25.04 -12.76
N CYS A 109 1.37 -25.09 -14.08
CA CYS A 109 1.68 -26.23 -14.92
C CYS A 109 2.70 -25.84 -15.99
N GLU A 110 3.82 -26.62 -16.08
CA GLU A 110 4.88 -26.37 -17.06
C GLU A 110 4.53 -26.86 -18.47
N ILE A 111 3.59 -27.81 -18.58
CA ILE A 111 3.18 -28.40 -19.85
C ILE A 111 1.75 -28.02 -20.20
N SER A 112 1.48 -27.85 -21.48
CA SER A 112 0.13 -27.60 -21.97
C SER A 112 -0.66 -28.91 -22.06
N GLY A 113 -1.93 -28.88 -21.70
CA GLY A 113 -2.79 -30.05 -21.75
C GLY A 113 -4.19 -29.77 -21.20
N THR A 114 -5.05 -30.78 -21.22
CA THR A 114 -6.38 -30.72 -20.62
C THR A 114 -6.35 -31.36 -19.24
N ILE A 115 -6.94 -30.70 -18.26
CA ILE A 115 -7.08 -31.22 -16.90
C ILE A 115 -8.03 -32.42 -16.91
N LYS A 116 -7.58 -33.53 -16.36
CA LYS A 116 -8.37 -34.74 -16.25
C LYS A 116 -9.12 -34.81 -14.93
N THR A 117 -8.40 -34.68 -13.82
CA THR A 117 -8.95 -34.71 -12.46
C THR A 117 -8.29 -33.65 -11.60
N VAL A 118 -9.05 -33.12 -10.65
CA VAL A 118 -8.58 -32.25 -9.56
C VAL A 118 -8.95 -32.95 -8.28
N GLU A 119 -7.96 -33.21 -7.42
CA GLU A 119 -8.12 -34.05 -6.20
C GLU A 119 -8.31 -33.20 -4.93
N VAL A 120 -8.15 -31.88 -5.03
CA VAL A 120 -8.21 -30.95 -3.89
C VAL A 120 -9.17 -29.79 -4.14
N ASP A 121 -9.77 -29.28 -3.07
CA ASP A 121 -10.63 -28.09 -3.13
C ASP A 121 -10.08 -26.96 -2.22
N VAL A 122 -10.71 -25.78 -2.31
CA VAL A 122 -10.37 -24.62 -1.48
C VAL A 122 -10.57 -24.95 0.00
N ASN A 123 -9.63 -24.56 0.84
CA ASN A 123 -9.53 -24.85 2.29
C ASN A 123 -9.14 -26.30 2.63
N ASP A 124 -8.82 -27.15 1.68
CA ASP A 124 -8.28 -28.48 1.98
C ASP A 124 -6.85 -28.37 2.50
N THR A 125 -6.54 -29.25 3.46
CA THR A 125 -5.16 -29.42 3.97
C THR A 125 -4.44 -30.45 3.12
N VAL A 126 -3.27 -30.09 2.61
CA VAL A 126 -2.42 -30.93 1.78
C VAL A 126 -1.04 -31.10 2.40
N LYS A 127 -0.39 -32.20 2.10
CA LYS A 127 1.00 -32.49 2.49
C LYS A 127 1.92 -32.45 1.28
N ALA A 128 3.18 -32.19 1.52
CA ALA A 128 4.21 -32.30 0.50
C ALA A 128 4.19 -33.69 -0.15
N GLY A 129 4.04 -33.74 -1.47
CA GLY A 129 3.90 -34.96 -2.25
C GLY A 129 2.46 -35.43 -2.48
N ASP A 130 1.44 -34.76 -1.94
CA ASP A 130 0.05 -35.06 -2.26
C ASP A 130 -0.28 -34.62 -3.69
N LEU A 131 -1.05 -35.47 -4.40
CA LEU A 131 -1.49 -35.19 -5.76
C LEU A 131 -2.57 -34.11 -5.76
N LEU A 132 -2.35 -33.01 -6.48
CA LEU A 132 -3.26 -31.89 -6.56
C LEU A 132 -4.22 -32.02 -7.75
N PHE A 133 -3.64 -32.25 -8.93
CA PHE A 133 -4.42 -32.47 -10.16
C PHE A 133 -3.60 -33.21 -11.19
N THR A 134 -4.28 -33.80 -12.19
CA THR A 134 -3.65 -34.52 -13.28
C THR A 134 -4.09 -33.97 -14.62
N LEU A 135 -3.18 -33.93 -15.59
CA LEU A 135 -3.50 -33.68 -16.97
C LEU A 135 -3.95 -34.98 -17.67
N ASP A 136 -4.57 -34.87 -18.83
CA ASP A 136 -4.77 -36.02 -19.69
C ASP A 136 -3.42 -36.56 -20.22
N THR A 137 -3.11 -37.77 -19.81
CA THR A 137 -1.83 -38.42 -20.08
C THR A 137 -1.86 -39.35 -21.28
N GLN A 138 -2.97 -39.47 -21.99
CA GLN A 138 -3.14 -40.47 -23.04
C GLN A 138 -2.10 -40.28 -24.16
N GLU A 139 -1.92 -39.06 -24.65
CA GLU A 139 -0.95 -38.74 -25.68
C GLU A 139 0.49 -38.91 -25.18
N LEU A 140 0.81 -38.44 -23.97
CA LEU A 140 2.12 -38.57 -23.36
C LEU A 140 2.53 -40.03 -23.15
N LYS A 141 1.57 -40.89 -22.71
CA LYS A 141 1.80 -42.33 -22.58
C LYS A 141 2.06 -43.00 -23.92
N ALA A 142 1.34 -42.62 -24.98
CA ALA A 142 1.59 -43.08 -26.33
C ALA A 142 2.98 -42.67 -26.83
N GLN A 143 3.40 -41.44 -26.57
CA GLN A 143 4.73 -40.92 -26.94
C GLN A 143 5.84 -41.69 -26.19
N VAL A 144 5.72 -41.91 -24.88
CA VAL A 144 6.64 -42.73 -24.10
C VAL A 144 6.72 -44.17 -24.64
N ALA A 145 5.59 -44.78 -25.00
CA ALA A 145 5.55 -46.12 -25.58
C ALA A 145 6.34 -46.15 -26.92
N LYS A 146 6.17 -45.12 -27.76
CA LYS A 146 6.90 -44.98 -29.04
C LYS A 146 8.41 -44.84 -28.82
N SER A 147 8.84 -43.98 -27.89
CA SER A 147 10.26 -43.76 -27.59
C SER A 147 10.90 -45.01 -26.99
N ARG A 148 10.17 -45.74 -26.14
CA ARG A 148 10.60 -47.04 -25.59
C ARG A 148 10.79 -48.10 -26.70
N ALA A 149 9.83 -48.16 -27.66
CA ALA A 149 9.95 -49.05 -28.81
C ALA A 149 11.16 -48.67 -29.70
N THR A 150 11.40 -47.38 -29.92
CA THR A 150 12.55 -46.89 -30.65
C THR A 150 13.87 -47.32 -29.99
N LEU A 151 13.97 -47.18 -28.67
CA LEU A 151 15.15 -47.63 -27.91
C LEU A 151 15.38 -49.15 -28.08
N ALA A 152 14.30 -49.94 -28.02
CA ALA A 152 14.39 -51.40 -28.21
C ALA A 152 14.89 -51.75 -29.62
N VAL A 153 14.47 -51.04 -30.66
CA VAL A 153 14.97 -51.21 -32.02
C VAL A 153 16.48 -50.91 -32.08
N ARG A 154 16.96 -49.80 -31.48
CA ARG A 154 18.40 -49.46 -31.48
C ARG A 154 19.22 -50.47 -30.69
N GLN A 155 18.69 -51.05 -29.62
CA GLN A 155 19.32 -52.12 -28.87
C GLN A 155 19.46 -53.41 -29.75
N ALA A 156 18.39 -53.76 -30.50
CA ALA A 156 18.41 -54.90 -31.41
C ALA A 156 19.45 -54.68 -32.56
N GLU A 157 19.53 -53.47 -33.12
CA GLU A 157 20.53 -53.10 -34.13
C GLU A 157 21.96 -53.24 -33.59
N LEU A 158 22.20 -52.81 -32.32
CA LEU A 158 23.51 -53.01 -31.68
C LEU A 158 23.82 -54.51 -31.49
N HIS A 159 22.83 -55.34 -31.14
CA HIS A 159 23.03 -56.79 -31.05
C HIS A 159 23.43 -57.37 -32.40
N LEU A 160 22.80 -56.95 -33.50
CA LEU A 160 23.17 -57.36 -34.85
C LEU A 160 24.60 -56.91 -35.20
N ALA A 161 24.97 -55.66 -34.90
CA ALA A 161 26.31 -55.14 -35.11
C ALA A 161 27.37 -55.91 -34.30
N ASN A 162 27.07 -56.31 -33.05
CA ASN A 162 27.94 -57.16 -32.24
C ASN A 162 28.18 -58.55 -32.87
N ALA A 163 27.14 -59.16 -33.46
CA ALA A 163 27.25 -60.43 -34.17
C ALA A 163 28.15 -60.26 -35.40
N THR A 164 27.95 -59.17 -36.19
CA THR A 164 28.82 -58.86 -37.35
C THR A 164 30.26 -58.60 -36.94
N LEU A 165 30.53 -57.92 -35.82
CA LEU A 165 31.88 -57.74 -35.29
C LEU A 165 32.54 -59.07 -34.92
N ALA A 166 31.80 -59.98 -34.25
CA ALA A 166 32.29 -61.29 -33.88
C ALA A 166 32.65 -62.09 -35.09
N GLU A 167 31.83 -62.07 -36.16
CA GLU A 167 32.11 -62.71 -37.44
C GLU A 167 33.38 -62.11 -38.12
N SER A 168 33.47 -60.77 -38.22
CA SER A 168 34.61 -60.07 -38.79
C SER A 168 35.91 -60.37 -38.04
N LYS A 169 35.83 -60.43 -36.69
CA LYS A 169 36.96 -60.79 -35.84
C LYS A 169 37.45 -62.24 -36.08
N GLN A 170 36.53 -63.19 -36.17
CA GLN A 170 36.86 -64.57 -36.46
C GLN A 170 37.53 -64.69 -37.88
N THR A 171 36.98 -63.94 -38.84
CA THR A 171 37.52 -63.92 -40.20
C THR A 171 38.92 -63.30 -40.22
N LEU A 172 39.13 -62.15 -39.52
CA LEU A 172 40.43 -61.53 -39.38
C LEU A 172 41.46 -62.54 -38.79
N ASN A 173 41.13 -63.12 -37.64
CA ASN A 173 42.03 -64.11 -36.99
C ASN A 173 42.36 -65.28 -37.90
N ARG A 174 41.41 -65.75 -38.69
CA ARG A 174 41.62 -66.82 -39.65
C ARG A 174 42.60 -66.38 -40.80
N ILE A 175 42.39 -65.22 -41.38
CA ILE A 175 43.23 -64.66 -42.45
C ILE A 175 44.62 -64.33 -41.93
N GLU A 176 44.80 -63.80 -40.75
CA GLU A 176 46.10 -63.58 -40.08
C GLU A 176 46.90 -64.90 -39.94
N ASN A 177 46.25 -65.99 -39.48
CA ASN A 177 46.85 -67.31 -39.36
C ASN A 177 47.22 -67.87 -40.71
N LEU A 178 46.46 -67.68 -41.78
CA LEU A 178 46.79 -68.09 -43.12
C LEU A 178 47.94 -67.25 -43.71
N HIS A 179 48.00 -65.97 -43.48
CA HIS A 179 49.04 -65.07 -43.92
C HIS A 179 50.39 -65.41 -43.29
N SER A 180 50.39 -65.68 -41.97
CA SER A 180 51.62 -66.13 -41.28
C SER A 180 52.21 -67.42 -41.87
N ARG A 181 51.39 -68.24 -42.56
CA ARG A 181 51.75 -69.43 -43.25
C ARG A 181 51.95 -69.21 -44.75
N GLN A 182 52.01 -67.97 -45.25
CA GLN A 182 52.13 -67.59 -46.66
C GLN A 182 51.01 -68.19 -47.55
N ALA A 183 49.83 -68.47 -47.02
CA ALA A 183 48.72 -69.11 -47.71
C ALA A 183 47.60 -68.13 -48.14
N THR A 184 47.86 -66.81 -48.07
CA THR A 184 46.91 -65.73 -48.46
C THR A 184 47.68 -64.49 -48.93
N THR A 185 47.01 -63.60 -49.66
CA THR A 185 47.57 -62.34 -50.18
C THR A 185 47.52 -61.20 -49.18
N GLU A 186 48.48 -60.27 -49.32
CA GLU A 186 48.48 -59.03 -48.52
C GLU A 186 47.18 -58.25 -48.70
N GLN A 187 46.57 -58.21 -49.88
CA GLN A 187 45.33 -57.59 -50.21
C GLN A 187 44.14 -58.17 -49.39
N GLU A 188 44.10 -59.49 -49.21
CA GLU A 188 43.08 -60.18 -48.43
C GLU A 188 43.21 -59.84 -46.94
N LEU A 189 44.42 -59.75 -46.41
CA LEU A 189 44.70 -59.33 -45.04
C LEU A 189 44.22 -57.89 -44.78
N GLN A 190 44.62 -56.97 -45.64
CA GLN A 190 44.23 -55.59 -45.57
C GLN A 190 42.69 -55.42 -45.67
N SER A 191 42.01 -56.19 -46.50
CA SER A 191 40.56 -56.22 -46.61
C SER A 191 39.88 -56.72 -45.32
N ALA A 192 40.44 -57.78 -44.69
CA ALA A 192 39.95 -58.31 -43.43
C ALA A 192 40.09 -57.29 -42.26
N ILE A 193 41.24 -56.59 -42.16
CA ILE A 193 41.47 -55.52 -41.20
C ILE A 193 40.51 -54.39 -41.40
N ALA A 194 40.32 -53.96 -42.65
CA ALA A 194 39.36 -52.86 -42.94
C ALA A 194 37.88 -53.25 -42.63
N ASN A 195 37.52 -54.50 -42.83
CA ASN A 195 36.20 -55.04 -42.49
C ASN A 195 35.99 -55.06 -40.97
N PHE A 196 36.98 -55.51 -40.23
CA PHE A 196 36.94 -55.50 -38.75
C PHE A 196 36.80 -54.06 -38.19
N ALA A 197 37.68 -53.18 -38.71
CA ALA A 197 37.62 -51.75 -38.27
C ALA A 197 36.25 -51.08 -38.59
N ARG A 198 35.63 -51.42 -39.74
CA ARG A 198 34.27 -50.94 -40.07
C ARG A 198 33.20 -51.48 -39.11
N ALA A 199 33.33 -52.80 -38.80
CA ALA A 199 32.37 -53.39 -37.84
C ALA A 199 32.50 -52.77 -36.42
N GLU A 200 33.73 -52.49 -35.98
CA GLU A 200 34.00 -51.78 -34.72
C GLU A 200 33.44 -50.37 -34.72
N ALA A 201 33.66 -49.63 -35.80
CA ALA A 201 33.03 -48.27 -35.94
C ALA A 201 31.50 -48.32 -35.95
N THR A 202 30.89 -49.39 -36.52
CA THR A 202 29.44 -49.58 -36.51
C THR A 202 28.92 -49.78 -35.08
N ILE A 203 29.64 -50.51 -34.22
CA ILE A 203 29.28 -50.67 -32.80
C ILE A 203 29.35 -49.35 -32.07
N LEU A 204 30.39 -48.53 -32.30
CA LEU A 204 30.51 -47.22 -31.68
C LEU A 204 29.32 -46.31 -32.07
N SER A 205 28.98 -46.33 -33.37
CA SER A 205 27.79 -45.63 -33.88
C SER A 205 26.50 -46.15 -33.25
N GLY A 206 26.30 -47.46 -33.14
CA GLY A 206 25.14 -48.05 -32.51
C GLY A 206 25.01 -47.71 -31.05
N LYS A 207 26.11 -47.69 -30.29
CA LYS A 207 26.12 -47.21 -28.89
C LYS A 207 25.70 -45.75 -28.78
N ALA A 208 26.21 -44.88 -29.67
CA ALA A 208 25.80 -43.46 -29.68
C ALA A 208 24.31 -43.30 -30.00
N GLN A 209 23.76 -44.11 -30.92
CA GLN A 209 22.32 -44.08 -31.25
C GLN A 209 21.44 -44.52 -30.07
N ILE A 210 21.88 -45.50 -29.27
CA ILE A 210 21.21 -45.91 -28.05
C ILE A 210 21.18 -44.75 -27.04
N LEU A 211 22.29 -44.04 -26.84
CA LEU A 211 22.33 -42.87 -25.96
C LEU A 211 21.32 -41.80 -26.36
N VAL A 212 21.21 -41.51 -27.67
CA VAL A 212 20.23 -40.55 -28.20
C VAL A 212 18.80 -41.02 -27.94
N ALA A 213 18.53 -42.31 -28.23
CA ALA A 213 17.20 -42.88 -28.01
C ALA A 213 16.83 -42.92 -26.52
N GLN A 214 17.79 -43.19 -25.64
CA GLN A 214 17.61 -43.17 -24.20
C GLN A 214 17.28 -41.75 -23.69
N ALA A 215 18.09 -40.75 -24.13
CA ALA A 215 17.84 -39.35 -23.76
C ALA A 215 16.47 -38.86 -24.23
N THR A 216 16.00 -39.32 -25.40
CA THR A 216 14.67 -39.02 -25.91
C THR A 216 13.59 -39.65 -25.02
N LEU A 217 13.74 -40.91 -24.63
CA LEU A 217 12.83 -41.60 -23.73
C LEU A 217 12.77 -40.92 -22.35
N ASP A 218 13.91 -40.53 -21.79
CA ASP A 218 14.01 -39.85 -20.50
C ASP A 218 13.31 -38.48 -20.55
N GLY A 219 13.44 -37.74 -21.64
CA GLY A 219 12.70 -36.51 -21.88
C GLY A 219 11.17 -36.69 -21.93
N ASP A 220 10.72 -37.77 -22.61
CA ASP A 220 9.27 -38.06 -22.69
C ASP A 220 8.71 -38.58 -21.35
N LEU A 221 9.51 -39.33 -20.58
CA LEU A 221 9.15 -39.73 -19.20
C LEU A 221 9.03 -38.52 -18.27
N SER A 222 9.98 -37.59 -18.35
CA SER A 222 9.93 -36.35 -17.56
C SER A 222 8.66 -35.51 -17.87
N LYS A 223 8.25 -35.43 -19.15
CA LYS A 223 6.98 -34.79 -19.50
C LYS A 223 5.77 -35.52 -18.92
N LEU A 224 5.79 -36.86 -18.92
CA LEU A 224 4.73 -37.66 -18.33
C LEU A 224 4.66 -37.46 -16.81
N GLU A 225 5.79 -37.38 -16.12
CA GLU A 225 5.87 -37.09 -14.70
C GLU A 225 5.32 -35.69 -14.38
N LYS A 226 5.73 -34.68 -15.15
CA LYS A 226 5.25 -33.29 -15.03
C LYS A 226 3.75 -33.13 -15.35
N SER A 227 3.08 -34.17 -15.85
CA SER A 227 1.63 -34.15 -16.05
C SER A 227 0.82 -34.45 -14.78
N GLN A 228 1.48 -34.89 -13.72
CA GLN A 228 0.92 -35.09 -12.38
C GLN A 228 1.51 -34.06 -11.46
N ILE A 229 0.69 -33.15 -11.00
CA ILE A 229 1.13 -32.01 -10.22
C ILE A 229 0.90 -32.30 -8.74
N TYR A 230 2.00 -32.22 -7.98
CA TYR A 230 2.04 -32.51 -6.55
C TYR A 230 2.29 -31.25 -5.74
N SER A 231 1.87 -31.26 -4.48
CA SER A 231 2.19 -30.18 -3.56
C SER A 231 3.67 -30.21 -3.18
N PRO A 232 4.41 -29.08 -3.30
CA PRO A 232 5.80 -29.00 -2.86
C PRO A 232 5.95 -28.78 -1.35
N ILE A 233 4.86 -28.38 -0.65
CA ILE A 233 4.85 -28.04 0.77
C ILE A 233 3.63 -28.65 1.48
N ASP A 234 3.72 -28.77 2.80
CA ASP A 234 2.56 -28.98 3.66
C ASP A 234 1.81 -27.65 3.77
N GLY A 235 0.46 -27.66 3.75
CA GLY A 235 -0.26 -26.40 3.86
C GLY A 235 -1.76 -26.52 3.57
N ILE A 236 -2.37 -25.35 3.35
CA ILE A 236 -3.80 -25.20 3.06
C ILE A 236 -3.98 -24.53 1.69
N VAL A 237 -4.87 -25.07 0.88
CA VAL A 237 -5.22 -24.50 -0.44
C VAL A 237 -6.03 -23.23 -0.25
N LEU A 238 -5.48 -22.08 -0.66
CA LEU A 238 -6.15 -20.79 -0.57
C LEU A 238 -7.06 -20.51 -1.77
N THR A 239 -6.57 -20.79 -2.97
CA THR A 239 -7.31 -20.56 -4.22
C THR A 239 -7.20 -21.74 -5.16
N ARG A 240 -8.26 -22.01 -5.90
CA ARG A 240 -8.32 -23.02 -6.95
C ARG A 240 -8.88 -22.37 -8.22
N ASN A 241 -7.99 -22.17 -9.21
CA ASN A 241 -8.31 -21.58 -10.51
C ASN A 241 -8.25 -22.64 -11.61
N VAL A 242 -8.64 -23.86 -11.29
CA VAL A 242 -8.55 -25.03 -12.17
C VAL A 242 -9.77 -25.90 -12.05
N GLU A 243 -10.31 -26.35 -13.22
CA GLU A 243 -11.47 -27.20 -13.30
C GLU A 243 -11.21 -28.43 -14.17
N PRO A 244 -11.80 -29.60 -13.86
CA PRO A 244 -11.75 -30.77 -14.73
C PRO A 244 -12.31 -30.44 -16.14
N GLY A 245 -11.57 -30.86 -17.18
CA GLY A 245 -11.92 -30.55 -18.58
C GLY A 245 -11.39 -29.22 -19.10
N GLN A 246 -10.81 -28.37 -18.27
CA GLN A 246 -10.19 -27.13 -18.68
C GLN A 246 -8.88 -27.40 -19.45
N THR A 247 -8.64 -26.67 -20.56
CA THR A 247 -7.40 -26.75 -21.32
C THR A 247 -6.46 -25.63 -20.89
N ILE A 248 -5.23 -25.98 -20.55
CA ILE A 248 -4.15 -25.07 -20.15
C ILE A 248 -3.12 -24.97 -21.24
N ALA A 249 -2.72 -23.74 -21.58
CA ALA A 249 -1.63 -23.45 -22.50
C ALA A 249 -0.51 -22.70 -21.74
N SER A 250 0.65 -23.34 -21.58
CA SER A 250 1.83 -22.79 -20.87
C SER A 250 2.86 -22.16 -21.83
N THR A 251 2.43 -21.63 -22.98
CA THR A 251 3.34 -21.24 -24.07
C THR A 251 4.08 -19.91 -23.79
N PHE A 252 3.43 -18.94 -23.12
CA PHE A 252 3.99 -17.61 -22.86
C PHE A 252 4.12 -17.26 -21.37
N GLN A 253 3.17 -17.69 -20.57
CA GLN A 253 3.18 -17.52 -19.12
C GLN A 253 2.59 -18.77 -18.48
N THR A 254 3.19 -19.22 -17.40
CA THR A 254 2.62 -20.30 -16.58
C THR A 254 1.46 -19.74 -15.77
N PRO A 255 0.22 -20.14 -16.05
CA PRO A 255 -0.91 -19.68 -15.25
C PRO A 255 -0.82 -20.26 -13.83
N VAL A 256 -1.18 -19.44 -12.84
CA VAL A 256 -1.35 -19.89 -11.46
C VAL A 256 -2.66 -20.64 -11.35
N LEU A 257 -2.60 -21.92 -11.02
CA LEU A 257 -3.75 -22.84 -10.96
C LEU A 257 -4.24 -23.04 -9.53
N LEU A 258 -3.32 -23.15 -8.58
CA LEU A 258 -3.57 -23.28 -7.16
C LEU A 258 -2.61 -22.38 -6.40
N THR A 259 -3.08 -21.88 -5.25
CA THR A 259 -2.23 -21.15 -4.30
C THR A 259 -2.31 -21.89 -2.97
N ILE A 260 -1.17 -22.28 -2.42
CA ILE A 260 -1.06 -23.03 -1.16
C ILE A 260 -0.30 -22.16 -0.16
N CYS A 261 -0.82 -22.05 1.05
CA CYS A 261 -0.17 -21.39 2.17
C CYS A 261 0.36 -22.46 3.14
N GLU A 262 1.59 -22.32 3.59
CA GLU A 262 2.22 -23.23 4.54
C GLU A 262 1.54 -23.18 5.91
N ASP A 263 1.36 -21.97 6.45
CA ASP A 263 0.83 -21.77 7.80
C ASP A 263 0.03 -20.47 7.89
N LEU A 264 -1.21 -20.56 8.34
CA LEU A 264 -2.08 -19.42 8.62
C LEU A 264 -1.94 -18.88 10.04
N SER A 265 -1.20 -19.57 10.94
CA SER A 265 -0.96 -19.11 12.30
C SER A 265 0.02 -17.94 12.37
N ARG A 266 0.85 -17.75 11.35
CA ARG A 266 1.77 -16.64 11.18
C ARG A 266 1.45 -15.89 9.90
N MET A 267 1.11 -14.63 10.07
CA MET A 267 0.74 -13.76 8.97
C MET A 267 1.62 -12.52 8.92
N GLN A 268 1.57 -11.84 7.82
CA GLN A 268 2.20 -10.54 7.61
C GLN A 268 1.12 -9.52 7.31
N LEU A 269 1.19 -8.38 7.97
CA LEU A 269 0.40 -7.21 7.60
C LEU A 269 1.32 -6.29 6.79
N ARG A 270 0.99 -6.08 5.52
CA ARG A 270 1.70 -5.15 4.64
C ARG A 270 0.96 -3.84 4.64
N VAL A 271 1.57 -2.80 5.19
CA VAL A 271 0.99 -1.47 5.27
C VAL A 271 1.75 -0.48 4.41
N ASP A 272 1.02 0.46 3.84
CA ASP A 272 1.56 1.55 3.05
C ASP A 272 1.73 2.78 3.95
N VAL A 273 2.98 3.12 4.28
CA VAL A 273 3.37 4.28 5.08
C VAL A 273 3.64 5.46 4.14
N ASP A 274 3.08 6.63 4.44
CA ASP A 274 3.30 7.86 3.67
C ASP A 274 4.76 8.32 3.71
N GLU A 275 5.26 8.93 2.62
CA GLU A 275 6.61 9.48 2.53
C GLU A 275 6.91 10.50 3.63
N ALA A 276 5.91 11.26 4.08
CA ALA A 276 6.06 12.25 5.15
C ALA A 276 6.39 11.60 6.50
N ASP A 277 5.90 10.38 6.74
CA ASP A 277 5.96 9.70 8.03
C ASP A 277 7.04 8.62 8.09
N VAL A 278 7.51 8.14 6.93
CA VAL A 278 8.47 7.02 6.83
C VAL A 278 9.79 7.31 7.56
N GLY A 279 10.17 8.58 7.69
CA GLY A 279 11.40 8.98 8.41
C GLY A 279 11.40 8.60 9.90
N GLY A 280 10.22 8.42 10.50
CA GLY A 280 10.04 7.98 11.91
C GLY A 280 9.89 6.47 12.08
N VAL A 281 9.63 5.73 11.01
CA VAL A 281 9.36 4.28 11.05
C VAL A 281 10.65 3.48 10.94
N ARG A 282 10.83 2.47 11.81
CA ARG A 282 12.02 1.61 11.88
C ARG A 282 11.63 0.17 12.16
N GLU A 283 12.49 -0.75 11.74
CA GLU A 283 12.39 -2.17 12.10
C GLU A 283 12.45 -2.37 13.61
N GLY A 284 11.65 -3.29 14.12
CA GLY A 284 11.55 -3.63 15.54
C GLY A 284 10.57 -2.76 16.33
N GLN A 285 9.97 -1.72 15.76
CA GLN A 285 8.94 -0.93 16.42
C GLN A 285 7.67 -1.74 16.63
N VAL A 286 7.03 -1.48 17.77
CA VAL A 286 5.74 -2.08 18.13
C VAL A 286 4.64 -1.32 17.41
N ALA A 287 3.69 -2.07 16.90
CA ALA A 287 2.48 -1.54 16.29
C ALA A 287 1.25 -2.28 16.84
N SER A 288 0.13 -1.63 16.74
CA SER A 288 -1.17 -2.26 16.97
C SER A 288 -2.04 -2.06 15.73
N PHE A 289 -2.88 -3.03 15.41
CA PHE A 289 -3.78 -2.88 14.28
C PHE A 289 -5.18 -3.42 14.59
N ALA A 290 -6.14 -2.88 13.87
CA ALA A 290 -7.51 -3.36 13.83
C ALA A 290 -7.88 -3.75 12.40
N VAL A 291 -8.67 -4.82 12.27
CA VAL A 291 -9.24 -5.23 10.97
C VAL A 291 -10.71 -4.84 10.91
N ASP A 292 -11.21 -4.52 9.74
CA ASP A 292 -12.61 -4.12 9.55
C ASP A 292 -13.61 -5.18 10.03
N ALA A 293 -13.21 -6.46 9.97
CA ALA A 293 -14.03 -7.57 10.47
C ALA A 293 -14.17 -7.60 12.00
N TYR A 294 -13.20 -7.04 12.75
CA TYR A 294 -13.17 -7.02 14.21
C TYR A 294 -12.79 -5.61 14.73
N PRO A 295 -13.65 -4.58 14.59
CA PRO A 295 -13.30 -3.18 14.87
C PRO A 295 -13.02 -2.91 16.36
N ASN A 296 -13.51 -3.76 17.26
CA ASN A 296 -13.29 -3.64 18.71
C ASN A 296 -12.15 -4.52 19.24
N HIS A 297 -11.41 -5.20 18.36
CA HIS A 297 -10.30 -6.05 18.75
C HIS A 297 -9.00 -5.51 18.18
N ILE A 298 -8.07 -5.18 19.07
CA ILE A 298 -6.75 -4.68 18.71
C ILE A 298 -5.77 -5.85 18.73
N PHE A 299 -5.07 -6.03 17.65
CA PHE A 299 -4.05 -7.08 17.50
C PHE A 299 -2.65 -6.45 17.62
N PRO A 300 -1.75 -7.08 18.38
CA PRO A 300 -0.36 -6.64 18.42
C PRO A 300 0.38 -7.06 17.15
N ALA A 301 1.31 -6.22 16.72
CA ALA A 301 2.23 -6.50 15.62
C ALA A 301 3.59 -5.86 15.87
N THR A 302 4.61 -6.32 15.14
CA THR A 302 5.95 -5.74 15.19
C THR A 302 6.46 -5.58 13.77
N ILE A 303 7.10 -4.44 13.48
CA ILE A 303 7.69 -4.19 12.16
C ILE A 303 8.88 -5.15 11.97
N SER A 304 8.78 -6.02 10.99
CA SER A 304 9.87 -6.95 10.60
C SER A 304 10.79 -6.34 9.56
N SER A 305 10.24 -5.54 8.64
CA SER A 305 11.04 -4.87 7.62
C SER A 305 10.34 -3.65 7.04
N LEU A 306 11.14 -2.68 6.61
CA LEU A 306 10.69 -1.51 5.85
C LEU A 306 11.34 -1.56 4.46
N ARG A 307 10.55 -1.56 3.40
CA ARG A 307 11.08 -1.63 2.03
C ARG A 307 11.66 -0.30 1.58
N PHE A 308 12.84 -0.33 0.96
CA PHE A 308 13.50 0.87 0.43
C PHE A 308 12.88 1.39 -0.88
N VAL A 309 12.14 0.54 -1.59
CA VAL A 309 11.51 0.91 -2.85
C VAL A 309 10.13 1.48 -2.57
N SER A 310 9.93 2.74 -2.95
CA SER A 310 8.61 3.37 -2.87
C SER A 310 7.66 2.80 -3.93
N ARG A 311 6.39 2.78 -3.59
CA ARG A 311 5.28 2.55 -4.52
C ARG A 311 4.50 3.85 -4.71
N ARG A 312 3.86 3.99 -5.84
CA ARG A 312 2.92 5.09 -6.06
C ARG A 312 1.51 4.52 -6.11
N VAL A 313 0.72 4.87 -5.10
CA VAL A 313 -0.68 4.48 -4.98
C VAL A 313 -1.52 5.75 -5.14
N GLN A 314 -2.35 5.83 -6.18
CA GLN A 314 -3.21 6.99 -6.46
C GLN A 314 -2.45 8.34 -6.42
N ASP A 315 -1.28 8.40 -7.05
CA ASP A 315 -0.36 9.55 -7.09
C ASP A 315 0.30 9.95 -5.75
N VAL A 316 0.07 9.20 -4.67
CA VAL A 316 0.80 9.36 -3.39
C VAL A 316 1.97 8.40 -3.36
N VAL A 317 3.12 8.88 -2.91
CA VAL A 317 4.32 8.06 -2.71
C VAL A 317 4.25 7.41 -1.34
N THR A 318 4.26 6.08 -1.31
CA THR A 318 4.22 5.28 -0.09
C THR A 318 5.38 4.28 -0.02
N TYR A 319 5.73 3.89 1.19
CA TYR A 319 6.72 2.85 1.47
C TYR A 319 6.04 1.69 2.17
N GLU A 320 6.27 0.48 1.67
CA GLU A 320 5.68 -0.74 2.23
C GLU A 320 6.44 -1.13 3.50
N ALA A 321 5.75 -1.12 4.65
CA ALA A 321 6.22 -1.74 5.88
C ALA A 321 5.55 -3.09 6.07
N VAL A 322 6.34 -4.10 6.45
CA VAL A 322 5.87 -5.45 6.72
C VAL A 322 5.89 -5.68 8.23
N LEU A 323 4.74 -6.01 8.80
CA LEU A 323 4.58 -6.31 10.21
C LEU A 323 4.31 -7.80 10.41
N GLU A 324 4.99 -8.41 11.37
CA GLU A 324 4.70 -9.78 11.79
C GLU A 324 3.49 -9.81 12.72
N VAL A 325 2.60 -10.77 12.44
CA VAL A 325 1.32 -10.93 13.14
C VAL A 325 1.13 -12.38 13.54
N ALA A 326 0.89 -12.62 14.81
CA ALA A 326 0.47 -13.93 15.32
C ALA A 326 -1.03 -14.11 15.13
N ASN A 327 -1.44 -15.25 14.57
CA ASN A 327 -2.84 -15.61 14.31
C ASN A 327 -3.17 -17.02 14.87
N GLU A 328 -2.81 -17.27 16.12
CA GLU A 328 -2.99 -18.59 16.76
C GLU A 328 -4.46 -19.05 16.77
N GLU A 329 -5.39 -18.12 16.88
CA GLU A 329 -6.82 -18.40 16.89
C GLU A 329 -7.46 -18.51 15.49
N LEU A 330 -6.67 -18.33 14.42
CA LEU A 330 -7.11 -18.35 13.01
C LEU A 330 -8.28 -17.40 12.72
N LYS A 331 -8.39 -16.31 13.48
CA LYS A 331 -9.41 -15.26 13.27
C LYS A 331 -9.11 -14.39 12.06
N LEU A 332 -7.84 -14.17 11.81
CA LEU A 332 -7.37 -13.36 10.70
C LEU A 332 -7.31 -14.23 9.43
N ARG A 333 -7.77 -13.65 8.32
CA ARG A 333 -7.78 -14.33 7.02
C ARG A 333 -6.98 -13.53 6.00
N PRO A 334 -6.32 -14.22 5.06
CA PRO A 334 -5.67 -13.57 3.93
C PRO A 334 -6.62 -12.62 3.18
N GLY A 335 -6.10 -11.45 2.79
CA GLY A 335 -6.88 -10.44 2.08
C GLY A 335 -7.71 -9.49 2.97
N MET A 336 -7.72 -9.66 4.30
CA MET A 336 -8.37 -8.69 5.19
C MET A 336 -7.63 -7.37 5.18
N THR A 337 -8.40 -6.26 5.07
CA THR A 337 -7.89 -4.90 5.22
C THR A 337 -7.73 -4.58 6.70
N ALA A 338 -6.64 -3.90 7.04
CA ALA A 338 -6.34 -3.48 8.40
C ALA A 338 -5.82 -2.04 8.43
N VAL A 339 -6.06 -1.39 9.55
CA VAL A 339 -5.47 -0.09 9.90
C VAL A 339 -4.50 -0.32 11.04
N ALA A 340 -3.24 0.03 10.84
CA ALA A 340 -2.18 -0.13 11.83
C ALA A 340 -1.72 1.23 12.35
N ASP A 341 -1.54 1.30 13.66
CA ASP A 341 -0.94 2.41 14.37
C ASP A 341 0.46 1.98 14.84
N ILE A 342 1.48 2.53 14.20
CA ILE A 342 2.90 2.24 14.46
C ILE A 342 3.40 3.25 15.48
N ILE A 343 3.93 2.78 16.59
CA ILE A 343 4.53 3.65 17.61
C ILE A 343 5.93 4.06 17.14
N THR A 344 6.06 5.34 16.77
CA THR A 344 7.33 5.88 16.27
C THR A 344 8.19 6.47 17.38
N THR A 345 7.56 7.13 18.35
CA THR A 345 8.26 7.77 19.48
C THR A 345 7.39 7.70 20.72
N GLU A 346 8.01 7.39 21.85
CA GLU A 346 7.38 7.41 23.16
C GLU A 346 8.22 8.30 24.08
N VAL A 347 7.61 9.34 24.62
CA VAL A 347 8.26 10.28 25.55
C VAL A 347 7.56 10.14 26.89
N HIS A 348 8.29 9.70 27.91
CA HIS A 348 7.76 9.53 29.27
C HIS A 348 7.89 10.80 30.09
N ASP A 349 6.91 11.07 30.94
CA ASP A 349 6.87 12.22 31.89
C ASP A 349 7.10 13.58 31.20
N ALA A 350 6.64 13.74 29.95
CA ALA A 350 6.74 15.00 29.22
C ALA A 350 5.75 16.05 29.77
N LEU A 351 6.17 17.33 29.78
CA LEU A 351 5.25 18.43 30.03
C LEU A 351 4.45 18.71 28.75
N LEU A 352 3.14 18.52 28.81
CA LEU A 352 2.24 18.57 27.66
C LEU A 352 1.41 19.84 27.66
N ILE A 353 1.30 20.48 26.49
CA ILE A 353 0.41 21.61 26.25
C ILE A 353 -0.64 21.21 25.19
N PRO A 354 -1.93 21.57 25.37
CA PRO A 354 -2.94 21.39 24.32
C PRO A 354 -2.58 22.18 23.07
N ASN A 355 -2.67 21.57 21.88
CA ASN A 355 -2.35 22.23 20.60
C ASN A 355 -3.25 23.44 20.33
N ALA A 356 -4.45 23.49 20.91
CA ALA A 356 -5.34 24.64 20.87
C ALA A 356 -4.68 25.89 21.46
N ALA A 357 -3.89 25.74 22.54
CA ALA A 357 -3.18 26.85 23.18
C ALA A 357 -2.04 27.43 22.34
N LEU A 358 -1.41 26.61 21.48
CA LEU A 358 -0.35 27.05 20.56
C LEU A 358 -0.92 27.80 19.34
N ARG A 359 -2.20 27.58 19.02
CA ARG A 359 -2.90 28.25 17.90
C ARG A 359 -3.63 29.50 18.34
N PHE A 360 -3.82 29.67 19.64
CA PHE A 360 -4.53 30.83 20.20
C PHE A 360 -3.70 32.10 20.03
N THR A 361 -4.34 33.15 19.47
CA THR A 361 -3.77 34.51 19.39
C THR A 361 -4.85 35.46 19.93
N PRO A 362 -4.54 36.26 20.98
CA PRO A 362 -5.48 37.27 21.45
C PRO A 362 -5.78 38.29 20.37
N GLY A 363 -7.01 38.83 20.32
CA GLY A 363 -7.40 39.84 19.32
C GLY A 363 -6.56 41.13 19.42
N ASP A 364 -6.61 41.95 18.36
CA ASP A 364 -5.79 43.16 18.12
C ASP A 364 -5.83 44.25 19.20
N ASP A 365 -6.68 44.13 20.23
CA ASP A 365 -6.85 45.15 21.26
C ASP A 365 -5.80 45.10 22.40
N LEU A 366 -4.88 44.18 22.39
CA LEU A 366 -3.78 44.16 23.36
C LEU A 366 -2.54 44.90 22.82
N PRO A 367 -1.90 45.76 23.66
CA PRO A 367 -0.68 46.45 23.23
C PRO A 367 0.32 45.42 22.72
N ASN A 368 0.65 45.58 21.49
CA ASN A 368 1.66 44.78 20.76
C ASN A 368 2.96 44.78 21.58
N SER A 369 3.12 43.79 22.46
CA SER A 369 4.44 43.55 23.04
C SER A 369 5.30 42.97 21.90
N SER A 370 5.96 43.87 21.19
CA SER A 370 7.07 43.56 20.30
C SER A 370 8.19 42.97 21.16
N LEU A 371 8.00 41.70 21.55
CA LEU A 371 9.13 40.89 21.96
C LEU A 371 9.94 40.69 20.68
N GLU A 372 11.16 41.20 20.69
CA GLU A 372 12.16 40.88 19.70
C GLU A 372 12.04 39.37 19.39
N LYS A 373 11.82 39.05 18.13
CA LYS A 373 11.86 37.68 17.66
C LYS A 373 13.27 37.14 17.93
N ASP A 374 13.43 36.55 19.09
CA ASP A 374 14.60 35.73 19.36
C ASP A 374 14.46 34.50 18.44
N GLU A 375 15.34 34.40 17.45
CA GLU A 375 15.34 33.34 16.43
C GLU A 375 15.45 31.92 17.04
N SER A 376 15.73 31.82 18.34
CA SER A 376 15.85 30.55 19.08
C SER A 376 14.55 30.02 19.67
N LEU A 377 13.47 30.81 19.76
CA LEU A 377 12.19 30.45 20.39
C LEU A 377 11.13 30.18 19.30
N THR A 378 10.75 28.91 19.17
CA THR A 378 9.97 28.43 18.03
C THR A 378 8.46 28.63 18.19
N SER A 379 7.92 28.89 19.41
CA SER A 379 6.49 29.02 19.67
C SER A 379 6.21 29.84 20.94
N GLN A 380 4.99 30.36 21.05
CA GLN A 380 4.48 31.03 22.26
C GLN A 380 3.09 30.50 22.61
N ALA A 381 2.81 30.43 23.91
CA ALA A 381 1.48 30.18 24.44
C ALA A 381 1.05 31.33 25.34
N TRP A 382 -0.21 31.43 25.67
CA TRP A 382 -0.77 32.49 26.49
C TRP A 382 -1.25 31.95 27.83
N VAL A 383 -0.69 32.47 28.91
CA VAL A 383 -1.04 32.12 30.28
C VAL A 383 -2.00 33.18 30.82
N LEU A 384 -3.05 32.76 31.48
CA LEU A 384 -3.98 33.69 32.11
C LEU A 384 -3.45 34.14 33.49
N LYS A 385 -2.99 35.40 33.61
CA LYS A 385 -2.64 36.03 34.88
C LYS A 385 -3.57 37.18 35.18
N GLU A 386 -4.22 37.14 36.32
CA GLU A 386 -5.15 38.20 36.74
C GLU A 386 -6.19 38.57 35.66
N ASN A 387 -6.72 37.57 34.97
CA ASN A 387 -7.69 37.71 33.86
C ASN A 387 -7.13 38.31 32.56
N ASN A 388 -5.82 38.51 32.44
CA ASN A 388 -5.17 39.00 31.24
C ASN A 388 -4.27 37.91 30.63
N PRO A 389 -4.32 37.66 29.31
CA PRO A 389 -3.43 36.73 28.65
C PRO A 389 -2.01 37.33 28.55
N VAL A 390 -1.02 36.63 29.13
CA VAL A 390 0.39 37.01 29.10
C VAL A 390 1.14 36.03 28.22
N PRO A 391 1.94 36.48 27.27
CA PRO A 391 2.69 35.58 26.39
C PRO A 391 3.79 34.86 27.19
N ALA A 392 3.86 33.56 27.01
CA ALA A 392 4.90 32.68 27.56
C ALA A 392 5.69 32.05 26.41
N PRO A 393 6.93 32.44 26.19
CA PRO A 393 7.77 31.84 25.16
C PRO A 393 8.14 30.41 25.58
N LEU A 394 8.13 29.48 24.61
CA LEU A 394 8.44 28.08 24.82
C LEU A 394 9.07 27.44 23.58
N THR A 395 9.82 26.38 23.79
CA THR A 395 10.30 25.51 22.73
C THR A 395 9.47 24.23 22.76
N ILE A 396 8.91 23.88 21.60
CA ILE A 396 8.11 22.69 21.45
C ILE A 396 8.95 21.52 20.94
N GLY A 397 8.57 20.32 21.37
CA GLY A 397 9.11 19.06 20.90
C GLY A 397 8.13 18.31 20.03
N HIS A 398 7.90 17.07 20.38
CA HIS A 398 7.01 16.17 19.66
C HIS A 398 5.53 16.47 19.91
N THR A 399 4.67 16.05 18.98
CA THR A 399 3.21 16.22 19.07
C THR A 399 2.47 14.95 18.63
N ASP A 400 1.36 14.64 19.32
CA ASP A 400 0.40 13.59 18.93
C ASP A 400 -0.79 14.13 18.15
N GLY A 401 -0.76 15.43 17.73
CA GLY A 401 -1.87 16.12 17.08
C GLY A 401 -2.86 16.75 18.06
N ARG A 402 -2.94 16.32 19.32
CA ARG A 402 -3.79 16.88 20.37
C ARG A 402 -2.99 17.63 21.43
N TYR A 403 -1.88 17.09 21.84
CA TYR A 403 -0.92 17.67 22.78
C TYR A 403 0.46 17.78 22.14
N THR A 404 1.23 18.76 22.60
CA THR A 404 2.63 18.96 22.20
C THR A 404 3.52 18.97 23.42
N GLU A 405 4.66 18.33 23.32
CA GLU A 405 5.70 18.36 24.34
C GLU A 405 6.33 19.76 24.44
N ILE A 406 6.56 20.23 25.66
CA ILE A 406 7.36 21.42 25.96
C ILE A 406 8.74 20.96 26.39
N THR A 407 9.75 21.23 25.58
CA THR A 407 11.16 20.88 25.89
C THR A 407 11.84 21.92 26.74
N SER A 408 11.48 23.21 26.58
CA SER A 408 11.96 24.30 27.45
C SER A 408 10.97 25.48 27.42
N GLY A 409 10.96 26.28 28.50
CA GLY A 409 10.09 27.44 28.61
C GLY A 409 9.76 27.80 30.07
N SER A 410 8.89 28.81 30.21
CA SER A 410 8.45 29.32 31.53
C SER A 410 7.19 28.64 32.05
N LEU A 411 6.68 27.63 31.38
CA LEU A 411 5.47 26.90 31.75
C LEU A 411 5.83 25.73 32.69
N GLY A 412 4.96 25.50 33.66
CA GLY A 412 5.06 24.39 34.59
C GLY A 412 3.81 23.52 34.61
N ASP A 413 3.89 22.40 35.31
CA ASP A 413 2.75 21.52 35.51
C ASP A 413 1.60 22.22 36.22
N GLY A 414 0.37 22.02 35.76
CA GLY A 414 -0.84 22.64 36.31
C GLY A 414 -1.07 24.09 35.89
N MET A 415 -0.17 24.74 35.13
CA MET A 415 -0.39 26.13 34.70
C MET A 415 -1.52 26.22 33.68
N PRO A 416 -2.51 27.13 33.89
CA PRO A 416 -3.63 27.32 32.99
C PRO A 416 -3.17 28.09 31.74
N VAL A 417 -3.25 27.48 30.57
CA VAL A 417 -3.00 28.10 29.26
C VAL A 417 -4.31 28.39 28.54
N VAL A 418 -4.36 29.51 27.83
CA VAL A 418 -5.56 29.93 27.10
C VAL A 418 -5.70 29.13 25.82
N VAL A 419 -6.86 28.52 25.62
CA VAL A 419 -7.17 27.69 24.46
C VAL A 419 -8.21 28.33 23.55
N ASP A 420 -9.12 29.22 24.12
CA ASP A 420 -10.20 29.85 23.36
C ASP A 420 -10.74 31.10 24.08
N VAL A 421 -11.53 31.94 23.38
CA VAL A 421 -12.25 33.07 23.93
C VAL A 421 -13.75 32.73 23.98
N ILE A 422 -14.30 32.78 25.17
CA ILE A 422 -15.77 32.68 25.35
C ILE A 422 -16.36 34.07 25.09
N ARG A 423 -17.10 34.23 23.99
CA ARG A 423 -17.82 35.45 23.63
C ARG A 423 -19.19 35.49 24.27
#